data_1dde09bcc4b9c7fcb236537fd3e80eda
#
_entry.id   1dde09bcc4b9c7fcb236537fd3e80eda
#
_cell.length_a   1.000
_cell.length_b   1.000
_cell.length_c   1.000
_cell.angle_alpha   90.00
_cell.angle_beta   90.00
_cell.angle_gamma   90.00
#
_symmetry.space_group_name_H-M   'P 1'
#
loop_
_entity.id
_entity.type
_entity.pdbx_description
1 polymer ?
#
loop_
_entity_poly.entity_id
_entity_poly.type
_entity_poly.pdbx_seq_one_letter_code
_entity_poly.pdbx_strand_id
1 'polypeptide(L)'
;MSKLVWDKIGERFYETGVDHAVLYPISAAGVYDRGVAWSGITAINESPSGAEPNNMYADNIKYLVLVGAEDFGLTIEAYTYPDEWEECDGSAEIAPGVMAGQQTRKVFGLSYRTKVGNDVDGQDHGYKLHLVYGGLASPSERGYQTVNDSPEPINPSWEITTTPVDVPGFKPTARLIITSTKADPAKLKALEDILYGTEETEPRLPLPEEVIKLLANDVAVAVAPESPSATLLGKKVSELQSNVVVGESAITGSLKNVTGYTGFRSEPSEQKGHYLALKFDVTPADATTTVELVGGTKGPVALDEDKNIVLLIKNNSQSVKVISTKDSSSVTKIYTLTGLTLES
;
A
#
# COMPACT_ATOMS: atom_id res chain seq x y z
N MET A 1 -23.49 17.88 -28.36
CA MET A 1 -22.05 17.65 -28.64
C MET A 1 -21.36 19.02 -28.63
N SER A 2 -20.38 19.22 -27.78
CA SER A 2 -19.61 20.47 -27.74
C SER A 2 -18.52 20.45 -28.79
N LYS A 3 -18.36 21.55 -29.53
CA LYS A 3 -17.28 21.75 -30.51
C LYS A 3 -15.95 21.85 -29.73
N LEU A 4 -14.91 21.17 -30.21
CA LEU A 4 -13.56 21.31 -29.65
C LEU A 4 -13.06 22.74 -29.91
N VAL A 5 -12.41 23.32 -28.90
CA VAL A 5 -11.78 24.64 -28.97
C VAL A 5 -10.37 24.48 -28.38
N TRP A 6 -9.37 24.95 -29.13
CA TRP A 6 -7.97 24.92 -28.76
C TRP A 6 -7.51 26.30 -28.29
N ASP A 7 -6.39 26.32 -27.57
CA ASP A 7 -5.67 27.55 -27.20
C ASP A 7 -6.50 28.60 -26.46
N LYS A 8 -7.45 28.18 -25.63
CA LYS A 8 -8.22 29.11 -24.83
C LYS A 8 -7.29 29.86 -23.86
N ILE A 9 -7.59 31.13 -23.63
CA ILE A 9 -6.90 31.94 -22.62
C ILE A 9 -7.12 31.33 -21.25
N GLY A 10 -6.02 31.16 -20.48
CA GLY A 10 -6.01 30.51 -19.17
C GLY A 10 -5.84 28.99 -19.24
N GLU A 11 -5.94 28.35 -20.40
CA GLU A 11 -5.77 26.90 -20.59
C GLU A 11 -4.44 26.52 -21.28
N ARG A 12 -3.51 27.45 -21.43
CA ARG A 12 -2.17 27.21 -22.00
C ARG A 12 -1.17 26.91 -20.88
N PHE A 13 -1.15 25.65 -20.46
CA PHE A 13 -0.33 25.22 -19.34
C PHE A 13 1.09 24.85 -19.75
N TYR A 14 2.03 25.12 -18.85
CA TYR A 14 3.41 24.67 -18.95
C TYR A 14 3.93 24.26 -17.58
N GLU A 15 4.98 23.46 -17.55
CA GLU A 15 5.63 23.00 -16.33
C GLU A 15 7.09 23.47 -16.34
N THR A 16 7.60 23.95 -15.21
CA THR A 16 8.94 24.49 -15.10
C THR A 16 9.46 24.44 -13.66
N GLY A 17 10.77 24.49 -13.53
CA GLY A 17 11.46 24.58 -12.24
C GLY A 17 11.31 23.33 -11.38
N VAL A 18 12.21 23.21 -10.43
CA VAL A 18 12.17 22.19 -9.38
C VAL A 18 12.50 22.86 -8.05
N ASP A 19 11.72 22.58 -7.02
CA ASP A 19 11.94 23.10 -5.68
C ASP A 19 11.44 22.14 -4.59
N HIS A 20 11.62 22.49 -3.32
CA HIS A 20 11.13 21.77 -2.15
C HIS A 20 11.48 20.29 -2.15
N ALA A 21 12.70 19.95 -2.55
CA ALA A 21 13.13 18.56 -2.49
C ALA A 21 13.42 18.12 -1.06
N VAL A 22 12.99 16.92 -0.72
CA VAL A 22 13.22 16.29 0.58
C VAL A 22 13.71 14.86 0.36
N LEU A 23 14.81 14.52 1.00
CA LEU A 23 15.36 13.17 1.07
C LEU A 23 14.77 12.44 2.26
N TYR A 24 14.35 11.18 2.08
CA TYR A 24 13.83 10.31 3.13
C TYR A 24 14.63 9.00 3.15
N PRO A 25 15.76 8.92 3.89
CA PRO A 25 16.49 7.66 4.03
C PRO A 25 15.60 6.61 4.68
N ILE A 26 15.70 5.36 4.20
CA ILE A 26 14.95 4.27 4.82
C ILE A 26 15.55 3.93 6.19
N SER A 27 14.71 3.81 7.22
CA SER A 27 15.14 3.41 8.55
C SER A 27 15.36 1.90 8.65
N ALA A 28 15.94 1.44 9.75
CA ALA A 28 16.14 0.02 10.03
C ALA A 28 14.81 -0.77 10.12
N ALA A 29 13.68 -0.07 10.35
CA ALA A 29 12.34 -0.65 10.35
C ALA A 29 11.73 -0.76 8.93
N GLY A 30 12.45 -0.31 7.88
CA GLY A 30 11.96 -0.37 6.51
C GLY A 30 10.96 0.74 6.15
N VAL A 31 10.92 1.83 6.92
CA VAL A 31 10.00 2.97 6.74
C VAL A 31 10.76 4.27 6.47
N TYR A 32 10.10 5.24 5.88
CA TYR A 32 10.63 6.58 5.57
C TYR A 32 10.20 7.57 6.66
N ASP A 33 10.69 7.39 7.87
CA ASP A 33 10.23 8.09 9.08
C ASP A 33 10.98 9.39 9.39
N ARG A 34 12.00 9.73 8.59
CA ARG A 34 12.79 10.95 8.73
C ARG A 34 13.04 11.61 7.37
N GLY A 35 12.59 12.85 7.23
CA GLY A 35 12.85 13.67 6.04
C GLY A 35 13.94 14.71 6.30
N VAL A 36 14.75 14.96 5.31
CA VAL A 36 15.80 15.99 5.33
C VAL A 36 15.68 16.86 4.09
N ALA A 37 15.61 18.18 4.29
CA ALA A 37 15.53 19.12 3.17
C ALA A 37 16.77 19.06 2.30
N TRP A 38 16.59 18.88 0.99
CA TRP A 38 17.67 18.90 0.03
C TRP A 38 17.71 20.24 -0.71
N SER A 39 18.60 21.10 -0.30
CA SER A 39 18.82 22.40 -0.93
C SER A 39 19.81 22.29 -2.09
N GLY A 40 19.71 23.22 -3.06
CA GLY A 40 20.68 23.33 -4.16
C GLY A 40 20.45 22.37 -5.32
N ILE A 41 19.30 21.72 -5.43
CA ILE A 41 18.94 20.93 -6.61
C ILE A 41 18.82 21.82 -7.83
N THR A 42 19.52 21.45 -8.90
CA THR A 42 19.53 22.16 -10.18
C THR A 42 18.63 21.48 -11.21
N ALA A 43 18.55 20.15 -11.19
CA ALA A 43 17.67 19.39 -12.07
C ALA A 43 17.29 18.03 -11.46
N ILE A 44 16.10 17.55 -11.80
CA ILE A 44 15.68 16.17 -11.64
C ILE A 44 15.14 15.72 -12.99
N ASN A 45 15.83 14.76 -13.61
CA ASN A 45 15.48 14.23 -14.92
C ASN A 45 14.93 12.83 -14.76
N GLU A 46 13.63 12.64 -15.02
CA GLU A 46 12.99 11.34 -15.01
C GLU A 46 13.34 10.56 -16.27
N SER A 47 13.76 9.31 -16.12
CA SER A 47 14.21 8.43 -17.21
C SER A 47 13.58 7.05 -17.08
N PRO A 48 12.26 6.91 -17.36
CA PRO A 48 11.63 5.61 -17.40
C PRO A 48 12.24 4.74 -18.49
N SER A 49 12.38 3.45 -18.24
CA SER A 49 12.93 2.45 -19.15
C SER A 49 12.10 1.17 -19.14
N GLY A 50 12.43 0.20 -19.97
CA GLY A 50 11.64 -1.03 -20.09
C GLY A 50 10.36 -0.83 -20.90
N ALA A 51 9.38 -1.68 -20.70
CA ALA A 51 8.09 -1.68 -21.40
C ALA A 51 8.19 -1.70 -22.95
N GLU A 52 9.32 -2.13 -23.49
CA GLU A 52 9.50 -2.24 -24.93
C GLU A 52 8.60 -3.34 -25.50
N PRO A 53 7.88 -3.06 -26.60
CA PRO A 53 7.00 -4.03 -27.23
C PRO A 53 7.80 -5.10 -27.95
N ASN A 54 7.71 -6.33 -27.50
CA ASN A 54 8.25 -7.50 -28.19
C ASN A 54 7.18 -8.10 -29.13
N ASN A 55 7.44 -8.04 -30.42
CA ASN A 55 6.50 -8.52 -31.45
C ASN A 55 6.70 -10.00 -31.69
N MET A 56 5.64 -10.78 -31.53
CA MET A 56 5.61 -12.20 -31.85
C MET A 56 4.90 -12.42 -33.20
N TYR A 57 5.50 -13.25 -34.03
CA TYR A 57 5.00 -13.57 -35.36
C TYR A 57 4.61 -15.05 -35.46
N ALA A 58 3.46 -15.35 -36.06
CA ALA A 58 3.01 -16.68 -36.43
C ALA A 58 2.26 -16.56 -37.77
N ASP A 59 2.29 -17.63 -38.57
CA ASP A 59 1.63 -17.71 -39.89
C ASP A 59 1.97 -16.52 -40.82
N ASN A 60 3.21 -16.01 -40.75
CA ASN A 60 3.74 -14.86 -41.48
C ASN A 60 3.03 -13.51 -41.18
N ILE A 61 2.30 -13.41 -40.06
CA ILE A 61 1.69 -12.18 -39.59
C ILE A 61 2.16 -11.86 -38.17
N LYS A 62 2.04 -10.60 -37.77
CA LYS A 62 2.23 -10.18 -36.38
C LYS A 62 1.09 -10.75 -35.55
N TYR A 63 1.36 -11.80 -34.77
CA TYR A 63 0.36 -12.54 -34.02
C TYR A 63 -0.03 -11.82 -32.72
N LEU A 64 0.95 -11.34 -31.95
CA LEU A 64 0.74 -10.58 -30.71
C LEU A 64 1.94 -9.70 -30.39
N VAL A 65 1.72 -8.80 -29.43
CA VAL A 65 2.75 -7.92 -28.86
C VAL A 65 2.80 -8.17 -27.35
N LEU A 66 3.96 -8.56 -26.85
CA LEU A 66 4.22 -8.64 -25.42
C LEU A 66 4.93 -7.35 -24.98
N VAL A 67 4.45 -6.77 -23.90
CA VAL A 67 5.06 -5.58 -23.29
C VAL A 67 5.57 -5.99 -21.91
N GLY A 68 6.85 -5.72 -21.64
CA GLY A 68 7.49 -5.97 -20.34
C GLY A 68 7.02 -5.01 -19.24
N ALA A 69 7.59 -5.12 -18.06
CA ALA A 69 7.41 -4.13 -17.01
C ALA A 69 8.16 -2.84 -17.35
N GLU A 70 7.62 -1.72 -16.91
CA GLU A 70 8.31 -0.42 -16.94
C GLU A 70 9.13 -0.28 -15.64
N ASP A 71 10.37 0.15 -15.79
CA ASP A 71 11.25 0.52 -14.69
C ASP A 71 11.36 2.04 -14.64
N PHE A 72 11.09 2.62 -13.49
CA PHE A 72 11.24 4.06 -13.28
C PHE A 72 12.63 4.36 -12.76
N GLY A 73 13.32 5.29 -13.41
CA GLY A 73 14.61 5.83 -12.99
C GLY A 73 14.60 7.35 -13.04
N LEU A 74 15.55 7.97 -12.38
CA LEU A 74 15.75 9.42 -12.45
C LEU A 74 17.23 9.78 -12.23
N THR A 75 17.60 10.97 -12.67
CA THR A 75 18.91 11.56 -12.38
C THR A 75 18.70 12.83 -11.57
N ILE A 76 19.39 12.94 -10.45
CA ILE A 76 19.40 14.13 -9.59
C ILE A 76 20.68 14.91 -9.84
N GLU A 77 20.56 16.21 -10.08
CA GLU A 77 21.70 17.13 -10.19
C GLU A 77 21.55 18.22 -9.13
N ALA A 78 22.63 18.52 -8.41
CA ALA A 78 22.59 19.51 -7.34
C ALA A 78 23.97 20.12 -7.09
N TYR A 79 24.01 21.38 -6.62
CA TYR A 79 25.24 22.01 -6.16
C TYR A 79 25.72 21.50 -4.80
N THR A 80 24.80 21.01 -3.99
CA THR A 80 25.09 20.47 -2.64
C THR A 80 24.10 19.38 -2.27
N TYR A 81 24.36 18.65 -1.20
CA TYR A 81 23.51 17.61 -0.67
C TYR A 81 23.59 17.57 0.86
N PRO A 82 22.54 17.06 1.55
CA PRO A 82 22.57 16.88 2.99
C PRO A 82 23.51 15.75 3.42
N ASP A 83 24.01 15.80 4.64
CA ASP A 83 24.94 14.79 5.17
C ASP A 83 24.34 13.36 5.13
N GLU A 84 23.03 13.25 5.31
CA GLU A 84 22.29 11.97 5.24
C GLU A 84 22.33 11.33 3.84
N TRP A 85 22.65 12.09 2.80
CA TRP A 85 22.83 11.57 1.45
C TRP A 85 24.06 10.67 1.33
N GLU A 86 25.08 10.87 2.13
CA GLU A 86 26.33 10.11 2.05
C GLU A 86 26.10 8.60 2.23
N GLU A 87 25.22 8.21 3.15
CA GLU A 87 24.86 6.80 3.31
C GLU A 87 24.10 6.24 2.09
N CYS A 88 23.34 7.09 1.39
CA CYS A 88 22.62 6.69 0.17
C CYS A 88 23.58 6.62 -1.04
N ASP A 89 24.59 7.46 -1.08
CA ASP A 89 25.66 7.45 -2.12
C ASP A 89 26.74 6.39 -1.89
N GLY A 90 26.71 5.68 -0.78
CA GLY A 90 27.65 4.62 -0.44
C GLY A 90 28.94 5.14 0.17
N SER A 91 28.83 6.16 0.99
CA SER A 91 29.88 6.66 1.87
C SER A 91 29.52 6.43 3.34
N ALA A 92 30.50 6.26 4.21
CA ALA A 92 30.31 6.16 5.65
C ALA A 92 31.37 6.95 6.38
N GLU A 93 30.98 7.70 7.40
CA GLU A 93 31.90 8.38 8.29
C GLU A 93 32.57 7.37 9.21
N ILE A 94 33.93 7.28 9.12
CA ILE A 94 34.76 6.38 9.95
C ILE A 94 35.45 7.11 11.09
N ALA A 95 35.57 8.41 11.00
CA ALA A 95 36.02 9.31 12.05
C ALA A 95 35.50 10.72 11.71
N PRO A 96 35.41 11.66 12.66
CA PRO A 96 34.93 13.01 12.38
C PRO A 96 35.59 13.65 11.18
N GLY A 97 34.81 13.89 10.10
CA GLY A 97 35.29 14.47 8.85
C GLY A 97 36.08 13.52 7.94
N VAL A 98 36.11 12.21 8.22
CA VAL A 98 36.79 11.19 7.39
C VAL A 98 35.74 10.22 6.82
N MET A 99 35.51 10.31 5.51
CA MET A 99 34.56 9.51 4.80
C MET A 99 35.20 8.34 4.06
N ALA A 100 34.67 7.13 4.24
CA ALA A 100 35.02 5.95 3.47
C ALA A 100 34.00 5.70 2.38
N GLY A 101 34.41 5.74 1.12
CA GLY A 101 33.59 5.40 -0.02
C GLY A 101 33.42 3.88 -0.21
N GLN A 102 32.64 3.47 -1.23
CA GLN A 102 32.40 2.07 -1.61
C GLN A 102 31.70 1.23 -0.53
N GLN A 103 30.88 1.88 0.28
CA GLN A 103 30.09 1.23 1.31
C GLN A 103 28.71 0.81 0.75
N THR A 104 27.97 0.02 1.53
CA THR A 104 26.61 -0.37 1.18
C THR A 104 25.70 0.86 1.12
N ARG A 105 25.01 1.03 -0.01
CA ARG A 105 24.10 2.13 -0.23
C ARG A 105 22.75 1.86 0.46
N LYS A 106 22.20 2.89 1.09
CA LYS A 106 20.85 2.84 1.64
C LYS A 106 19.82 3.19 0.57
N VAL A 107 18.69 2.49 0.63
CA VAL A 107 17.48 2.85 -0.12
C VAL A 107 16.89 4.13 0.49
N PHE A 108 16.30 4.97 -0.33
CA PHE A 108 15.67 6.20 0.09
C PHE A 108 14.37 6.48 -0.68
N GLY A 109 13.57 7.39 -0.15
CA GLY A 109 12.48 8.06 -0.84
C GLY A 109 12.86 9.50 -1.13
N LEU A 110 12.18 10.11 -2.09
CA LEU A 110 12.38 11.51 -2.47
C LEU A 110 11.02 12.17 -2.69
N SER A 111 10.86 13.41 -2.24
CA SER A 111 9.79 14.28 -2.73
C SER A 111 10.37 15.54 -3.33
N TYR A 112 9.70 16.09 -4.35
CA TYR A 112 10.04 17.38 -4.95
C TYR A 112 8.83 17.99 -5.62
N ARG A 113 8.88 19.29 -5.90
CA ARG A 113 7.81 19.99 -6.62
C ARG A 113 8.32 20.51 -7.95
N THR A 114 7.44 20.51 -8.96
CA THR A 114 7.58 21.27 -10.19
C THR A 114 6.46 22.31 -10.26
N LYS A 115 6.77 23.51 -10.74
CA LYS A 115 5.78 24.57 -10.90
C LYS A 115 4.95 24.38 -12.16
N VAL A 116 3.65 24.63 -12.04
CA VAL A 116 2.72 24.64 -13.18
C VAL A 116 2.27 26.07 -13.41
N GLY A 117 2.57 26.59 -14.59
CA GLY A 117 2.15 27.92 -15.00
C GLY A 117 1.10 27.88 -16.10
N ASN A 118 0.48 29.02 -16.33
CA ASN A 118 -0.37 29.28 -17.48
C ASN A 118 -0.11 30.68 -18.08
N ASP A 119 -0.80 31.01 -19.13
CA ASP A 119 -0.69 32.29 -19.85
C ASP A 119 -1.35 33.48 -19.15
N VAL A 120 -2.03 33.28 -18.01
CA VAL A 120 -2.70 34.31 -17.22
C VAL A 120 -1.99 34.54 -15.89
N ASP A 121 -1.79 33.45 -15.12
CA ASP A 121 -1.25 33.50 -13.75
C ASP A 121 0.29 33.37 -13.73
N GLY A 122 0.92 33.16 -14.89
CA GLY A 122 2.36 32.92 -14.98
C GLY A 122 2.75 31.65 -14.23
N GLN A 123 3.81 31.70 -13.42
CA GLN A 123 4.35 30.55 -12.67
C GLN A 123 3.59 30.26 -11.36
N ASP A 124 2.62 31.12 -10.99
CA ASP A 124 1.90 31.03 -9.71
C ASP A 124 0.56 30.28 -9.83
N HIS A 125 0.27 29.69 -11.00
CA HIS A 125 -0.96 28.95 -11.24
C HIS A 125 -1.08 27.71 -10.31
N GLY A 126 0.00 26.98 -10.10
CA GLY A 126 0.01 25.79 -9.25
C GLY A 126 1.35 25.04 -9.28
N TYR A 127 1.34 23.83 -8.78
CA TYR A 127 2.51 22.96 -8.77
C TYR A 127 2.09 21.48 -8.84
N LYS A 128 3.03 20.64 -9.21
CA LYS A 128 2.94 19.19 -9.03
C LYS A 128 3.90 18.76 -7.93
N LEU A 129 3.41 17.93 -7.04
CA LEU A 129 4.19 17.29 -5.99
C LEU A 129 4.49 15.86 -6.45
N HIS A 130 5.76 15.53 -6.53
CA HIS A 130 6.26 14.21 -6.93
C HIS A 130 6.74 13.47 -5.71
N LEU A 131 6.31 12.22 -5.54
CA LEU A 131 6.76 11.31 -4.49
C LEU A 131 7.41 10.11 -5.15
N VAL A 132 8.66 9.83 -4.82
CA VAL A 132 9.46 8.72 -5.37
C VAL A 132 9.83 7.77 -4.25
N TYR A 133 9.63 6.49 -4.50
CA TYR A 133 9.84 5.40 -3.54
C TYR A 133 10.94 4.45 -4.00
N GLY A 134 11.58 3.79 -3.06
CA GLY A 134 12.52 2.71 -3.34
C GLY A 134 13.74 3.14 -4.16
N GLY A 135 14.16 4.41 -4.06
CA GLY A 135 15.32 4.93 -4.77
C GLY A 135 16.63 4.31 -4.26
N LEU A 136 17.50 3.93 -5.17
CA LEU A 136 18.84 3.46 -4.91
C LEU A 136 19.81 4.17 -5.85
N ALA A 137 20.79 4.88 -5.28
CA ALA A 137 21.77 5.60 -6.07
C ALA A 137 22.77 4.64 -6.72
N SER A 138 23.04 4.85 -8.01
CA SER A 138 24.13 4.18 -8.74
C SER A 138 25.46 4.92 -8.54
N PRO A 139 26.63 4.26 -8.67
CA PRO A 139 27.89 4.93 -8.73
C PRO A 139 27.90 5.95 -9.87
N SER A 140 28.18 7.23 -9.55
CA SER A 140 28.16 8.30 -10.54
C SER A 140 29.52 8.98 -10.64
N GLU A 141 29.83 9.51 -11.80
CA GLU A 141 31.05 10.28 -12.04
C GLU A 141 30.96 11.64 -11.34
N ARG A 142 32.07 12.07 -10.72
CA ARG A 142 32.23 13.41 -10.16
C ARG A 142 33.46 14.09 -10.80
N GLY A 143 33.20 15.20 -11.45
CA GLY A 143 34.26 16.02 -12.04
C GLY A 143 34.76 17.12 -11.07
N TYR A 144 36.06 17.26 -10.92
CA TYR A 144 36.67 18.34 -10.18
C TYR A 144 37.53 19.18 -11.14
N GLN A 145 37.25 20.48 -11.21
CA GLN A 145 37.91 21.38 -12.13
C GLN A 145 38.64 22.49 -11.37
N THR A 146 39.72 23.01 -11.99
CA THR A 146 40.45 24.16 -11.47
C THR A 146 39.63 25.43 -11.65
N VAL A 147 39.63 26.31 -10.65
CA VAL A 147 39.01 27.64 -10.72
C VAL A 147 39.71 28.46 -11.80
N ASN A 148 38.96 29.09 -12.67
CA ASN A 148 39.44 29.98 -13.75
C ASN A 148 38.77 31.37 -13.62
N ASP A 149 38.91 32.21 -14.62
CA ASP A 149 38.37 33.57 -14.66
C ASP A 149 36.83 33.62 -14.61
N SER A 150 36.17 32.51 -14.89
CA SER A 150 34.72 32.34 -14.80
C SER A 150 34.43 31.12 -13.91
N PRO A 151 34.48 31.26 -12.58
CA PRO A 151 34.31 30.15 -11.66
C PRO A 151 32.86 29.60 -11.74
N GLU A 152 32.77 28.31 -11.98
CA GLU A 152 31.51 27.58 -11.97
C GLU A 152 31.49 26.60 -10.79
N PRO A 153 30.35 26.47 -10.06
CA PRO A 153 30.26 25.47 -9.01
C PRO A 153 30.27 24.07 -9.62
N ILE A 154 30.80 23.12 -8.87
CA ILE A 154 30.65 21.69 -9.22
C ILE A 154 29.18 21.33 -9.12
N ASN A 155 28.66 20.63 -10.12
CA ASN A 155 27.26 20.13 -10.16
C ASN A 155 27.29 18.60 -10.19
N PRO A 156 27.41 17.92 -9.04
CA PRO A 156 27.30 16.48 -8.96
C PRO A 156 25.98 15.97 -9.54
N SER A 157 26.06 14.80 -10.16
CA SER A 157 24.91 14.11 -10.75
C SER A 157 24.85 12.68 -10.25
N TRP A 158 23.67 12.19 -9.90
CA TRP A 158 23.44 10.83 -9.42
C TRP A 158 22.33 10.17 -10.21
N GLU A 159 22.62 9.02 -10.77
CA GLU A 159 21.63 8.16 -11.39
C GLU A 159 20.95 7.30 -10.31
N ILE A 160 19.64 7.27 -10.32
CA ILE A 160 18.81 6.59 -9.33
C ILE A 160 17.96 5.53 -10.05
N THR A 161 18.09 4.31 -9.61
CA THR A 161 17.14 3.24 -9.93
C THR A 161 16.11 3.10 -8.84
N THR A 162 14.93 2.58 -9.13
CA THR A 162 13.85 2.50 -8.14
C THR A 162 13.30 1.09 -8.02
N THR A 163 12.73 0.78 -6.86
CA THR A 163 11.94 -0.42 -6.65
C THR A 163 10.50 -0.01 -6.39
N PRO A 164 9.54 -0.48 -7.19
CA PRO A 164 8.14 -0.13 -7.02
C PRO A 164 7.58 -0.60 -5.66
N VAL A 165 6.66 0.19 -5.10
CA VAL A 165 5.89 -0.14 -3.90
C VAL A 165 4.44 -0.42 -4.26
N ASP A 166 3.74 -1.19 -3.42
CA ASP A 166 2.35 -1.56 -3.66
C ASP A 166 1.41 -0.34 -3.60
N VAL A 167 0.44 -0.34 -4.51
CA VAL A 167 -0.63 0.66 -4.57
C VAL A 167 -1.97 -0.07 -4.54
N PRO A 168 -2.81 0.11 -3.52
CA PRO A 168 -4.09 -0.59 -3.42
C PRO A 168 -4.95 -0.42 -4.68
N GLY A 169 -5.33 -1.53 -5.31
CA GLY A 169 -6.17 -1.54 -6.51
C GLY A 169 -5.47 -1.19 -7.83
N PHE A 170 -4.17 -0.93 -7.82
CA PHE A 170 -3.38 -0.59 -9.00
C PHE A 170 -2.11 -1.45 -9.08
N LYS A 171 -1.37 -1.32 -10.18
CA LYS A 171 -0.04 -1.92 -10.27
C LYS A 171 0.92 -1.21 -9.32
N PRO A 172 1.91 -1.92 -8.75
CA PRO A 172 2.97 -1.30 -7.98
C PRO A 172 3.62 -0.16 -8.78
N THR A 173 3.97 0.93 -8.09
CA THR A 173 4.62 2.08 -8.72
C THR A 173 5.76 2.59 -7.85
N ALA A 174 6.79 3.14 -8.48
CA ALA A 174 7.85 3.85 -7.78
C ALA A 174 7.58 5.37 -7.69
N ARG A 175 6.50 5.87 -8.33
CA ARG A 175 6.21 7.30 -8.38
C ARG A 175 4.74 7.61 -8.21
N LEU A 176 4.41 8.61 -7.40
CA LEU A 176 3.11 9.28 -7.38
C LEU A 176 3.28 10.75 -7.76
N ILE A 177 2.30 11.29 -8.47
CA ILE A 177 2.24 12.72 -8.83
C ILE A 177 0.91 13.28 -8.36
N ILE A 178 0.95 14.33 -7.56
CA ILE A 178 -0.21 15.05 -7.05
C ILE A 178 -0.23 16.45 -7.69
N THR A 179 -1.33 16.80 -8.36
CA THR A 179 -1.49 18.10 -9.00
C THR A 179 -2.27 19.03 -8.07
N SER A 180 -1.67 20.11 -7.62
CA SER A 180 -2.25 21.04 -6.64
C SER A 180 -3.57 21.66 -7.12
N THR A 181 -3.69 21.95 -8.41
CA THR A 181 -4.89 22.53 -8.99
C THR A 181 -6.08 21.59 -9.09
N LYS A 182 -5.88 20.28 -8.81
CA LYS A 182 -6.93 19.24 -8.86
C LYS A 182 -7.21 18.64 -7.48
N ALA A 183 -6.24 18.66 -6.58
CA ALA A 183 -6.38 18.17 -5.22
C ALA A 183 -7.17 19.16 -4.35
N ASP A 184 -7.86 18.64 -3.33
CA ASP A 184 -8.46 19.47 -2.30
C ASP A 184 -7.36 20.21 -1.52
N PRO A 185 -7.41 21.56 -1.40
CA PRO A 185 -6.33 22.32 -0.78
C PRO A 185 -6.06 21.96 0.68
N ALA A 186 -7.09 21.62 1.47
CA ALA A 186 -6.93 21.29 2.88
C ALA A 186 -6.25 19.91 3.03
N LYS A 187 -6.64 18.95 2.20
CA LYS A 187 -6.03 17.61 2.16
C LYS A 187 -4.61 17.65 1.63
N LEU A 188 -4.36 18.48 0.62
CA LEU A 188 -3.01 18.68 0.09
C LEU A 188 -2.10 19.29 1.15
N LYS A 189 -2.57 20.30 1.88
CA LYS A 189 -1.83 20.87 3.00
C LYS A 189 -1.53 19.81 4.07
N ALA A 190 -2.48 18.96 4.42
CA ALA A 190 -2.26 17.88 5.38
C ALA A 190 -1.20 16.88 4.90
N LEU A 191 -1.13 16.60 3.58
CA LEU A 191 -0.05 15.80 3.00
C LEU A 191 1.30 16.51 3.08
N GLU A 192 1.33 17.81 2.80
CA GLU A 192 2.55 18.62 2.91
C GLU A 192 3.04 18.72 4.37
N ASP A 193 2.14 18.81 5.34
CA ASP A 193 2.46 18.78 6.77
C ASP A 193 3.11 17.43 7.19
N ILE A 194 2.72 16.34 6.56
CA ILE A 194 3.38 15.03 6.74
C ILE A 194 4.76 15.00 6.07
N LEU A 195 4.87 15.50 4.85
CA LEU A 195 6.11 15.46 4.07
C LEU A 195 7.19 16.38 4.61
N TYR A 196 6.80 17.57 5.03
CA TYR A 196 7.73 18.62 5.47
C TYR A 196 7.85 18.72 6.98
N GLY A 197 6.97 18.04 7.72
CA GLY A 197 6.88 18.12 9.17
C GLY A 197 6.17 19.39 9.64
N THR A 198 5.93 19.44 10.94
CA THR A 198 5.38 20.60 11.67
C THR A 198 6.24 20.87 12.90
N GLU A 199 5.88 21.87 13.73
CA GLU A 199 6.57 22.07 15.00
C GLU A 199 6.44 20.87 15.96
N GLU A 200 5.45 19.99 15.75
CA GLU A 200 5.13 18.85 16.61
C GLU A 200 5.43 17.50 15.97
N THR A 201 5.66 17.43 14.66
CA THR A 201 5.82 16.16 13.92
C THR A 201 7.04 16.18 13.00
N GLU A 202 7.81 15.11 13.03
CA GLU A 202 8.93 14.90 12.11
C GLU A 202 8.45 14.67 10.66
N PRO A 203 9.20 15.20 9.67
CA PRO A 203 8.90 14.96 8.26
C PRO A 203 9.09 13.49 7.89
N ARG A 204 8.15 12.95 7.13
CA ARG A 204 8.21 11.55 6.65
C ARG A 204 7.55 11.40 5.28
N LEU A 205 7.92 10.36 4.55
CA LEU A 205 7.28 10.03 3.28
C LEU A 205 6.19 8.95 3.52
N PRO A 206 4.90 9.30 3.39
CA PRO A 206 3.81 8.35 3.53
C PRO A 206 3.78 7.37 2.34
N LEU A 207 3.41 6.13 2.59
CA LEU A 207 3.21 5.13 1.54
C LEU A 207 1.98 5.44 0.68
N PRO A 208 1.88 4.91 -0.55
CA PRO A 208 0.78 5.21 -1.46
C PRO A 208 -0.62 4.99 -0.87
N GLU A 209 -0.81 3.97 -0.05
CA GLU A 209 -2.08 3.71 0.62
C GLU A 209 -2.52 4.88 1.52
N GLU A 210 -1.59 5.44 2.30
CA GLU A 210 -1.86 6.58 3.18
C GLU A 210 -2.13 7.85 2.35
N VAL A 211 -1.35 8.09 1.29
CA VAL A 211 -1.56 9.22 0.37
C VAL A 211 -2.96 9.16 -0.26
N ILE A 212 -3.36 7.99 -0.73
CA ILE A 212 -4.69 7.77 -1.31
C ILE A 212 -5.78 8.03 -0.27
N LYS A 213 -5.67 7.46 0.93
CA LYS A 213 -6.64 7.68 2.02
C LYS A 213 -6.79 9.16 2.40
N LEU A 214 -5.68 9.87 2.44
CA LEU A 214 -5.66 11.29 2.79
C LEU A 214 -6.28 12.18 1.72
N LEU A 215 -5.95 11.94 0.45
CA LEU A 215 -6.41 12.76 -0.68
C LEU A 215 -7.76 12.32 -1.24
N ALA A 216 -8.22 11.11 -0.92
CA ALA A 216 -9.53 10.65 -1.35
C ALA A 216 -10.59 11.68 -0.91
N ASN A 217 -11.33 12.21 -1.86
CA ASN A 217 -12.59 12.87 -1.54
C ASN A 217 -13.52 11.77 -0.98
N ASP A 218 -14.52 12.14 -0.17
CA ASP A 218 -15.55 11.22 0.32
C ASP A 218 -16.40 10.56 -0.80
N VAL A 219 -16.06 10.83 -2.05
CA VAL A 219 -16.41 9.98 -3.19
C VAL A 219 -15.51 8.76 -3.06
N ALA A 220 -16.08 7.67 -2.59
CA ALA A 220 -15.41 6.38 -2.54
C ALA A 220 -14.55 6.20 -3.80
N VAL A 221 -13.21 6.40 -3.65
CA VAL A 221 -12.28 5.72 -4.54
C VAL A 221 -12.74 4.29 -4.44
N ALA A 222 -13.07 3.67 -5.54
CA ALA A 222 -13.28 2.24 -5.56
C ALA A 222 -11.94 1.61 -5.13
N VAL A 223 -11.70 1.62 -3.83
CA VAL A 223 -10.82 0.66 -3.19
C VAL A 223 -11.33 -0.65 -3.76
N ALA A 224 -10.46 -1.39 -4.43
CA ALA A 224 -10.81 -2.74 -4.84
C ALA A 224 -11.48 -3.33 -3.59
N PRO A 225 -12.76 -3.72 -3.67
CA PRO A 225 -13.54 -4.00 -2.48
C PRO A 225 -12.69 -4.91 -1.62
N GLU A 226 -12.42 -4.52 -0.37
CA GLU A 226 -11.67 -5.36 0.56
C GLU A 226 -12.28 -6.73 0.40
N SER A 227 -11.48 -7.71 -0.01
CA SER A 227 -12.03 -9.04 -0.23
C SER A 227 -12.73 -9.43 1.06
N PRO A 228 -14.05 -9.67 1.05
CA PRO A 228 -14.78 -9.87 2.28
C PRO A 228 -14.12 -11.02 3.04
N SER A 229 -13.85 -10.84 4.30
CA SER A 229 -13.22 -11.87 5.11
C SER A 229 -13.97 -12.04 6.42
N ALA A 230 -13.99 -13.27 6.90
CA ALA A 230 -14.45 -13.59 8.23
C ALA A 230 -13.39 -14.45 8.91
N THR A 231 -12.69 -13.87 9.85
CA THR A 231 -11.67 -14.56 10.65
C THR A 231 -12.27 -15.08 11.93
N LEU A 232 -12.09 -16.37 12.19
CA LEU A 232 -12.56 -16.99 13.40
C LEU A 232 -11.69 -16.50 14.60
N LEU A 233 -12.30 -15.69 15.49
CA LEU A 233 -11.65 -15.15 16.68
C LEU A 233 -11.53 -16.15 17.84
N GLY A 234 -12.15 -17.30 17.70
CA GLY A 234 -12.22 -18.30 18.74
C GLY A 234 -13.64 -18.68 19.09
N LYS A 235 -13.84 -19.30 20.24
CA LYS A 235 -15.15 -19.65 20.74
C LYS A 235 -15.76 -18.48 21.52
N LYS A 236 -17.06 -18.27 21.38
CA LYS A 236 -17.81 -17.54 22.38
C LYS A 236 -17.71 -18.33 23.69
N VAL A 237 -17.26 -17.68 24.78
CA VAL A 237 -17.25 -18.33 26.10
C VAL A 237 -18.67 -18.77 26.40
N SER A 238 -18.86 -20.05 26.44
CA SER A 238 -20.17 -20.67 26.67
C SER A 238 -19.96 -21.86 27.58
N GLU A 239 -20.91 -22.10 28.47
CA GLU A 239 -20.98 -23.30 29.29
C GLU A 239 -21.10 -24.58 28.45
N LEU A 240 -21.37 -24.43 27.16
CA LEU A 240 -21.55 -25.52 26.20
C LEU A 240 -20.23 -26.18 25.78
N GLN A 241 -19.11 -25.55 26.03
CA GLN A 241 -17.80 -26.00 25.52
C GLN A 241 -16.79 -26.25 26.65
N SER A 242 -15.99 -27.28 26.48
CA SER A 242 -14.77 -27.50 27.25
C SER A 242 -13.57 -27.57 26.32
N ASN A 243 -12.46 -26.94 26.66
CA ASN A 243 -11.14 -27.05 26.02
C ASN A 243 -11.14 -27.04 24.47
N VAL A 244 -11.82 -26.08 23.84
CA VAL A 244 -11.78 -25.94 22.38
C VAL A 244 -10.72 -24.91 21.98
N VAL A 245 -9.82 -25.28 21.07
CA VAL A 245 -8.78 -24.43 20.52
C VAL A 245 -9.07 -24.21 19.03
N VAL A 246 -8.98 -22.96 18.59
CA VAL A 246 -9.16 -22.58 17.19
C VAL A 246 -7.82 -22.20 16.60
N GLY A 247 -7.38 -22.93 15.59
CA GLY A 247 -6.21 -22.64 14.77
C GLY A 247 -6.59 -21.98 13.45
N GLU A 248 -5.61 -21.64 12.63
CA GLU A 248 -5.84 -20.97 11.33
C GLU A 248 -6.73 -21.74 10.36
N SER A 249 -6.70 -23.06 10.40
CA SER A 249 -7.46 -23.94 9.50
C SER A 249 -8.10 -25.14 10.19
N ALA A 250 -7.96 -25.25 11.52
CA ALA A 250 -8.48 -26.38 12.28
C ALA A 250 -9.06 -25.96 13.63
N ILE A 251 -10.07 -26.69 14.07
CA ILE A 251 -10.69 -26.57 15.40
C ILE A 251 -10.48 -27.89 16.13
N THR A 252 -9.88 -27.85 17.31
CA THR A 252 -9.55 -29.03 18.12
C THR A 252 -10.07 -28.89 19.56
N GLY A 253 -10.10 -29.96 20.31
CA GLY A 253 -10.48 -29.96 21.73
C GLY A 253 -11.62 -30.89 22.07
N SER A 254 -12.29 -30.68 23.22
CA SER A 254 -13.43 -31.48 23.65
C SER A 254 -14.70 -30.64 23.81
N LEU A 255 -15.86 -31.20 23.52
CA LEU A 255 -17.16 -30.59 23.66
C LEU A 255 -18.03 -31.37 24.64
N LYS A 256 -18.75 -30.63 25.48
CA LYS A 256 -19.75 -31.21 26.39
C LYS A 256 -21.03 -31.57 25.65
N ASN A 257 -21.68 -32.59 26.12
CA ASN A 257 -23.06 -32.91 25.72
C ASN A 257 -24.03 -31.94 26.41
N VAL A 258 -24.91 -31.30 25.66
CA VAL A 258 -25.83 -30.28 26.16
C VAL A 258 -27.27 -30.60 25.75
N THR A 259 -28.21 -30.32 26.67
CA THR A 259 -29.64 -30.47 26.45
C THR A 259 -30.36 -29.15 26.69
N GLY A 260 -31.33 -28.83 25.84
CA GLY A 260 -32.17 -27.65 26.03
C GLY A 260 -31.58 -26.32 25.58
N TYR A 261 -30.55 -26.30 24.74
CA TYR A 261 -30.00 -25.07 24.18
C TYR A 261 -30.98 -24.40 23.21
N THR A 262 -31.27 -23.13 23.45
CA THR A 262 -32.29 -22.37 22.68
C THR A 262 -31.66 -21.17 21.92
N GLY A 263 -30.37 -20.92 21.98
CA GLY A 263 -29.70 -19.84 21.27
C GLY A 263 -29.64 -20.01 19.76
N PHE A 264 -29.00 -19.08 19.06
CA PHE A 264 -28.74 -19.15 17.64
C PHE A 264 -27.91 -20.40 17.28
N ARG A 265 -28.34 -21.17 16.28
CA ARG A 265 -27.73 -22.45 15.95
C ARG A 265 -28.00 -22.88 14.50
N SER A 266 -27.15 -23.74 13.96
CA SER A 266 -27.28 -24.30 12.61
C SER A 266 -28.44 -25.31 12.48
N GLU A 267 -28.86 -25.93 13.59
CA GLU A 267 -29.94 -26.93 13.64
C GLU A 267 -31.00 -26.50 14.65
N PRO A 268 -31.90 -25.56 14.32
CA PRO A 268 -32.84 -24.96 15.27
C PRO A 268 -33.84 -25.91 15.91
N SER A 269 -34.12 -27.03 15.28
CA SER A 269 -35.03 -28.06 15.78
C SER A 269 -34.40 -29.00 16.82
N GLU A 270 -33.09 -29.05 16.88
CA GLU A 270 -32.35 -29.90 17.79
C GLU A 270 -32.13 -29.18 19.14
N GLN A 271 -32.39 -29.86 20.24
CA GLN A 271 -32.27 -29.28 21.58
C GLN A 271 -31.30 -30.02 22.50
N LYS A 272 -30.64 -31.03 22.00
CA LYS A 272 -29.59 -31.78 22.71
C LYS A 272 -28.48 -32.20 21.75
N GLY A 273 -27.31 -32.37 22.27
CA GLY A 273 -26.13 -32.77 21.52
C GLY A 273 -24.89 -31.91 21.88
N HIS A 274 -23.89 -31.98 21.05
CA HIS A 274 -22.65 -31.23 21.23
C HIS A 274 -22.73 -29.93 20.43
N TYR A 275 -22.69 -28.80 21.11
CA TYR A 275 -22.76 -27.48 20.48
C TYR A 275 -21.40 -26.78 20.51
N LEU A 276 -20.99 -26.28 19.35
CA LEU A 276 -19.81 -25.45 19.17
C LEU A 276 -20.24 -24.00 18.93
N ALA A 277 -19.97 -23.11 19.87
CA ALA A 277 -20.23 -21.69 19.72
C ALA A 277 -18.96 -20.97 19.19
N LEU A 278 -19.08 -20.27 18.09
CA LEU A 278 -17.99 -19.58 17.40
C LEU A 278 -18.29 -18.09 17.30
N LYS A 279 -17.23 -17.27 17.35
CA LYS A 279 -17.27 -15.84 17.11
C LYS A 279 -16.33 -15.48 15.96
N PHE A 280 -16.74 -14.57 15.09
CA PHE A 280 -15.97 -14.12 13.91
C PHE A 280 -15.68 -12.63 14.00
N ASP A 281 -14.53 -12.24 13.44
CA ASP A 281 -14.24 -10.88 13.02
C ASP A 281 -14.55 -10.78 11.52
N VAL A 282 -15.44 -9.87 11.14
CA VAL A 282 -15.95 -9.75 9.78
C VAL A 282 -15.48 -8.41 9.20
N THR A 283 -14.77 -8.47 8.09
CA THR A 283 -14.27 -7.30 7.38
C THR A 283 -14.72 -7.33 5.91
N PRO A 284 -15.30 -6.27 5.36
CA PRO A 284 -15.82 -5.11 6.11
C PRO A 284 -16.97 -5.49 7.03
N ALA A 285 -17.26 -4.68 8.06
CA ALA A 285 -18.22 -5.03 9.11
C ALA A 285 -19.65 -5.30 8.62
N ASP A 286 -20.00 -4.77 7.45
CA ASP A 286 -21.30 -4.93 6.77
C ASP A 286 -21.30 -6.10 5.74
N ALA A 287 -20.19 -6.86 5.62
CA ALA A 287 -20.17 -8.04 4.78
C ALA A 287 -21.14 -9.12 5.33
N THR A 288 -21.92 -9.70 4.44
CA THR A 288 -22.79 -10.83 4.77
C THR A 288 -21.95 -12.08 4.93
N THR A 289 -21.92 -12.64 6.13
CA THR A 289 -21.18 -13.87 6.41
C THR A 289 -22.14 -14.98 6.80
N THR A 290 -22.00 -16.11 6.12
CA THR A 290 -22.74 -17.33 6.39
C THR A 290 -21.80 -18.46 6.75
N VAL A 291 -22.28 -19.36 7.61
CA VAL A 291 -21.53 -20.51 8.08
C VAL A 291 -22.34 -21.78 7.83
N GLU A 292 -21.67 -22.79 7.31
CA GLU A 292 -22.24 -24.09 7.01
C GLU A 292 -21.40 -25.19 7.67
N LEU A 293 -22.06 -26.13 8.31
CA LEU A 293 -21.41 -27.35 8.77
C LEU A 293 -21.45 -28.38 7.65
N VAL A 294 -20.30 -28.67 7.05
CA VAL A 294 -20.19 -29.60 5.92
C VAL A 294 -20.62 -31.00 6.35
N GLY A 295 -21.60 -31.57 5.66
CA GLY A 295 -22.24 -32.83 6.06
C GLY A 295 -23.34 -32.69 7.12
N GLY A 296 -23.65 -31.44 7.50
CA GLY A 296 -24.83 -31.11 8.31
C GLY A 296 -26.15 -31.23 7.51
N THR A 297 -27.28 -31.25 8.20
CA THR A 297 -28.61 -31.35 7.57
C THR A 297 -29.18 -30.00 7.17
N LYS A 298 -28.56 -28.91 7.64
CA LYS A 298 -28.99 -27.55 7.35
C LYS A 298 -27.95 -26.82 6.48
N GLY A 299 -28.43 -26.05 5.52
CA GLY A 299 -27.58 -25.20 4.66
C GLY A 299 -26.94 -24.01 5.40
N PRO A 300 -26.30 -23.12 4.66
CA PRO A 300 -25.61 -21.95 5.24
C PRO A 300 -26.52 -21.09 6.11
N VAL A 301 -26.07 -20.71 7.27
CA VAL A 301 -26.76 -19.86 8.25
C VAL A 301 -25.99 -18.59 8.49
N ALA A 302 -26.65 -17.43 8.49
CA ALA A 302 -26.01 -16.16 8.77
C ALA A 302 -25.55 -16.06 10.25
N LEU A 303 -24.52 -15.28 10.48
CA LEU A 303 -24.09 -14.91 11.84
C LEU A 303 -25.16 -14.03 12.50
N ASP A 304 -25.22 -14.06 13.83
CA ASP A 304 -26.04 -13.12 14.60
C ASP A 304 -25.47 -11.67 14.54
N GLU A 305 -26.15 -10.71 15.18
CA GLU A 305 -25.74 -9.29 15.22
C GLU A 305 -24.36 -9.11 15.84
N ASP A 306 -23.99 -9.94 16.83
CA ASP A 306 -22.68 -9.95 17.50
C ASP A 306 -21.62 -10.78 16.77
N LYS A 307 -21.91 -11.21 15.54
CA LYS A 307 -21.05 -12.05 14.70
C LYS A 307 -20.75 -13.42 15.31
N ASN A 308 -21.72 -14.03 15.97
CA ASN A 308 -21.61 -15.38 16.53
C ASN A 308 -22.50 -16.37 15.78
N ILE A 309 -22.15 -17.65 15.95
CA ILE A 309 -22.97 -18.79 15.55
C ILE A 309 -22.78 -19.96 16.53
N VAL A 310 -23.81 -20.76 16.71
CA VAL A 310 -23.76 -22.03 17.41
C VAL A 310 -24.06 -23.16 16.45
N LEU A 311 -23.13 -24.10 16.34
CA LEU A 311 -23.21 -25.26 15.46
C LEU A 311 -23.49 -26.52 16.29
N LEU A 312 -24.40 -27.39 15.80
CA LEU A 312 -24.61 -28.73 16.38
C LEU A 312 -23.61 -29.70 15.74
N ILE A 313 -22.70 -30.24 16.53
CA ILE A 313 -21.68 -31.18 16.08
C ILE A 313 -22.18 -32.62 16.34
N LYS A 314 -22.33 -33.40 15.27
CA LYS A 314 -22.80 -34.79 15.30
C LYS A 314 -21.63 -35.79 15.29
N ASN A 315 -20.50 -35.39 14.70
CA ASN A 315 -19.28 -36.19 14.69
C ASN A 315 -18.04 -35.30 14.51
N ASN A 316 -16.88 -35.84 14.74
CA ASN A 316 -15.59 -35.14 14.69
C ASN A 316 -14.92 -35.11 13.32
N SER A 317 -15.57 -35.59 12.27
CA SER A 317 -15.05 -35.57 10.89
C SER A 317 -15.71 -34.49 10.00
N GLN A 318 -16.49 -33.61 10.59
CA GLN A 318 -17.12 -32.51 9.88
C GLN A 318 -16.17 -31.32 9.69
N SER A 319 -16.48 -30.45 8.77
CA SER A 319 -15.76 -29.18 8.56
C SER A 319 -16.72 -28.01 8.65
N VAL A 320 -16.21 -26.86 9.10
CA VAL A 320 -16.94 -25.60 9.15
C VAL A 320 -16.55 -24.77 7.94
N LYS A 321 -17.48 -24.52 7.04
CA LYS A 321 -17.31 -23.68 5.86
C LYS A 321 -17.89 -22.30 6.13
N VAL A 322 -17.09 -21.27 5.96
CA VAL A 322 -17.45 -19.87 6.16
C VAL A 322 -17.40 -19.16 4.81
N ILE A 323 -18.48 -18.50 4.46
CA ILE A 323 -18.59 -17.73 3.22
C ILE A 323 -18.88 -16.29 3.59
N SER A 324 -17.99 -15.37 3.23
CA SER A 324 -18.18 -13.93 3.41
C SER A 324 -18.37 -13.27 2.06
N THR A 325 -19.42 -12.46 1.91
CA THR A 325 -19.81 -11.85 0.64
C THR A 325 -20.04 -10.35 0.84
N LYS A 326 -19.50 -9.56 -0.05
CA LYS A 326 -19.77 -8.13 -0.15
C LYS A 326 -19.87 -7.76 -1.62
N ASP A 327 -20.97 -7.13 -2.00
CA ASP A 327 -21.29 -6.76 -3.38
C ASP A 327 -21.17 -7.97 -4.35
N SER A 328 -20.25 -7.93 -5.30
CA SER A 328 -19.98 -9.03 -6.25
C SER A 328 -18.81 -9.94 -5.83
N SER A 329 -18.18 -9.68 -4.69
CA SER A 329 -17.02 -10.42 -4.20
C SER A 329 -17.42 -11.43 -3.13
N SER A 330 -16.85 -12.63 -3.17
CA SER A 330 -17.13 -13.68 -2.18
C SER A 330 -15.85 -14.46 -1.86
N VAL A 331 -15.58 -14.65 -0.58
CA VAL A 331 -14.45 -15.44 -0.09
C VAL A 331 -14.94 -16.59 0.78
N THR A 332 -14.39 -17.76 0.55
CA THR A 332 -14.71 -18.98 1.30
C THR A 332 -13.50 -19.46 2.08
N LYS A 333 -13.69 -19.74 3.38
CA LYS A 333 -12.68 -20.38 4.25
C LYS A 333 -13.27 -21.64 4.88
N ILE A 334 -12.46 -22.70 4.97
CA ILE A 334 -12.86 -23.97 5.57
C ILE A 334 -11.99 -24.27 6.77
N TYR A 335 -12.63 -24.57 7.91
CA TYR A 335 -11.99 -25.04 9.13
C TYR A 335 -12.31 -26.51 9.33
N THR A 336 -11.29 -27.34 9.47
CA THR A 336 -11.46 -28.79 9.73
C THR A 336 -11.61 -29.03 11.22
N LEU A 337 -12.57 -29.83 11.61
CA LEU A 337 -12.74 -30.32 12.98
C LEU A 337 -11.81 -31.52 13.16
N THR A 338 -10.59 -31.29 13.63
CA THR A 338 -9.54 -32.33 13.75
C THR A 338 -9.25 -32.61 15.20
N GLY A 339 -9.31 -33.91 15.62
CA GLY A 339 -9.01 -34.29 16.99
C GLY A 339 -10.02 -33.74 18.01
N LEU A 340 -11.25 -33.43 17.58
CA LEU A 340 -12.32 -32.98 18.46
C LEU A 340 -12.88 -34.19 19.23
N THR A 341 -12.79 -34.20 20.55
CA THR A 341 -13.35 -35.22 21.42
C THR A 341 -14.74 -34.80 21.84
N LEU A 342 -15.72 -35.64 21.59
CA LEU A 342 -17.11 -35.43 22.05
C LEU A 342 -17.28 -36.16 23.39
N GLU A 343 -17.49 -35.38 24.47
CA GLU A 343 -17.70 -35.95 25.81
C GLU A 343 -19.15 -36.52 25.90
N SER A 344 -19.26 -37.68 26.49
CA SER A 344 -20.54 -38.39 26.67
C SER A 344 -21.48 -37.71 27.65
#